data_f0d46dc9724ccdb055fc566adb7bcc5a
#
_entry.id   f0d46dc9724ccdb055fc566adb7bcc5a
#
_cell.length_a   1.000
_cell.length_b   1.000
_cell.length_c   1.000
_cell.angle_alpha   90.00
_cell.angle_beta   90.00
_cell.angle_gamma   90.00
#
_symmetry.space_group_name_H-M   'P 1'
#
loop_
_entity.id
_entity.type
_entity.pdbx_description
1 polymer ?
#
loop_
_entity_poly.entity_id
_entity_poly.type
_entity_poly.pdbx_seq_one_letter_code
_entity_poly.pdbx_strand_id
1 'polypeptide(L)'
;PVGCTATIITQMYDENGVDIPPQIAGLLLAAILSDTLAFRSPTCTPVDENAAKRLAKIAGVDIEEFSTEMFEAGEKLDGKTPEEVFLQDFKVFMCGDIRFGVAQGSYMTRKNLQAAQALLQPYLEEARNKQNVEDIYMLLTDVPKEESVVICTGRYAAEVLSDGFEIQPAADGSWTLPGVVSRKK
;
A
#
# COMPACT_ATOMS: atom_id res chain seq x y z
N PRO A 1 3.65 1.11 -20.09
CA PRO A 1 3.83 1.35 -18.66
C PRO A 1 3.94 0.03 -17.92
N VAL A 2 4.72 -0.02 -16.86
CA VAL A 2 4.88 -1.17 -15.96
C VAL A 2 4.53 -0.78 -14.53
N GLY A 3 4.27 -1.74 -13.67
CA GLY A 3 3.86 -1.51 -12.28
C GLY A 3 4.99 -1.04 -11.37
N CYS A 4 6.24 -1.39 -11.69
CA CYS A 4 7.39 -1.08 -10.85
C CYS A 4 8.61 -0.65 -11.68
N THR A 5 9.37 0.32 -11.19
CA THR A 5 10.64 0.76 -11.79
C THR A 5 11.68 -0.37 -11.82
N ALA A 6 11.67 -1.29 -10.83
CA ALA A 6 12.58 -2.43 -10.82
C ALA A 6 12.39 -3.37 -12.02
N THR A 7 11.20 -3.40 -12.60
CA THR A 7 10.93 -4.11 -13.86
C THR A 7 11.74 -3.50 -15.01
N ILE A 8 11.80 -2.17 -15.09
CA ILE A 8 12.61 -1.45 -16.10
C ILE A 8 14.11 -1.74 -15.88
N ILE A 9 14.56 -1.69 -14.62
CA ILE A 9 15.96 -1.99 -14.29
C ILE A 9 16.31 -3.43 -14.72
N THR A 10 15.40 -4.38 -14.47
CA THR A 10 15.58 -5.78 -14.91
C THR A 10 15.75 -5.88 -16.43
N GLN A 11 14.94 -5.14 -17.19
CA GLN A 11 15.08 -5.06 -18.65
C GLN A 11 16.41 -4.45 -19.08
N MET A 12 16.87 -3.41 -18.39
CA MET A 12 18.17 -2.78 -18.69
C MET A 12 19.35 -3.73 -18.48
N TYR A 13 19.30 -4.63 -17.49
CA TYR A 13 20.29 -5.69 -17.35
C TYR A 13 20.34 -6.59 -18.60
N ASP A 14 19.15 -6.98 -19.09
CA ASP A 14 19.03 -7.82 -20.29
C ASP A 14 19.54 -7.14 -21.56
N GLU A 15 19.12 -5.90 -21.77
CA GLU A 15 19.50 -5.10 -22.94
C GLU A 15 21.03 -4.87 -23.03
N ASN A 16 21.68 -4.79 -21.88
CA ASN A 16 23.14 -4.60 -21.81
C ASN A 16 23.92 -5.92 -21.70
N GLY A 17 23.24 -7.08 -21.67
CA GLY A 17 23.90 -8.38 -21.53
C GLY A 17 24.64 -8.57 -20.21
N VAL A 18 24.17 -7.93 -19.13
CA VAL A 18 24.78 -7.99 -17.81
C VAL A 18 24.01 -8.98 -16.94
N ASP A 19 24.71 -9.93 -16.34
CA ASP A 19 24.12 -10.88 -15.41
C ASP A 19 23.68 -10.18 -14.10
N ILE A 20 22.49 -10.55 -13.60
CA ILE A 20 21.97 -10.05 -12.34
C ILE A 20 22.49 -10.92 -11.18
N PRO A 21 23.28 -10.38 -10.23
CA PRO A 21 23.71 -11.14 -9.06
C PRO A 21 22.50 -11.56 -8.21
N PRO A 22 22.52 -12.74 -7.53
CA PRO A 22 21.38 -13.24 -6.74
C PRO A 22 20.87 -12.26 -5.70
N GLN A 23 21.77 -11.53 -5.02
CA GLN A 23 21.38 -10.53 -4.03
C GLN A 23 20.62 -9.35 -4.66
N ILE A 24 21.07 -8.90 -5.83
CA ILE A 24 20.38 -7.82 -6.58
C ILE A 24 19.05 -8.32 -7.12
N ALA A 25 18.98 -9.57 -7.58
CA ALA A 25 17.73 -10.18 -8.02
C ALA A 25 16.70 -10.22 -6.89
N GLY A 26 17.10 -10.56 -5.66
CA GLY A 26 16.23 -10.52 -4.48
C GLY A 26 15.70 -9.12 -4.18
N LEU A 27 16.54 -8.08 -4.27
CA LEU A 27 16.12 -6.70 -4.06
C LEU A 27 15.15 -6.20 -5.14
N LEU A 28 15.44 -6.49 -6.41
CA LEU A 28 14.55 -6.15 -7.52
C LEU A 28 13.21 -6.88 -7.42
N LEU A 29 13.23 -8.16 -7.05
CA LEU A 29 12.03 -8.94 -6.78
C LEU A 29 11.19 -8.33 -5.66
N ALA A 30 11.81 -8.00 -4.51
CA ALA A 30 11.11 -7.37 -3.40
C ALA A 30 10.43 -6.06 -3.81
N ALA A 31 11.11 -5.22 -4.61
CA ALA A 31 10.53 -3.97 -5.11
C ALA A 31 9.31 -4.22 -6.02
N ILE A 32 9.40 -5.21 -6.95
CA ILE A 32 8.27 -5.55 -7.83
C ILE A 32 7.08 -6.07 -6.99
N LEU A 33 7.31 -7.00 -6.08
CA LEU A 33 6.26 -7.56 -5.23
C LEU A 33 5.59 -6.50 -4.34
N SER A 34 6.38 -5.58 -3.78
CA SER A 34 5.86 -4.47 -2.98
C SER A 34 4.99 -3.52 -3.81
N ASP A 35 5.48 -3.03 -4.96
CA ASP A 35 4.76 -2.07 -5.79
C ASP A 35 3.51 -2.66 -6.45
N THR A 36 3.53 -3.96 -6.74
CA THR A 36 2.42 -4.68 -7.36
C THR A 36 1.50 -5.40 -6.38
N LEU A 37 1.75 -5.28 -5.07
CA LEU A 37 1.02 -6.00 -4.01
C LEU A 37 0.95 -7.51 -4.30
N ALA A 38 2.11 -8.11 -4.56
CA ALA A 38 2.22 -9.50 -5.01
C ALA A 38 1.27 -9.79 -6.19
N PHE A 39 1.35 -8.96 -7.22
CA PHE A 39 0.58 -9.00 -8.48
C PHE A 39 -0.91 -8.64 -8.39
N ARG A 40 -1.42 -8.22 -7.23
CA ARG A 40 -2.83 -7.83 -7.03
C ARG A 40 -3.13 -6.36 -7.35
N SER A 41 -2.09 -5.54 -7.51
CA SER A 41 -2.28 -4.12 -7.86
C SER A 41 -2.85 -3.97 -9.28
N PRO A 42 -3.81 -3.07 -9.49
CA PRO A 42 -4.32 -2.77 -10.84
C PRO A 42 -3.26 -2.16 -11.78
N THR A 43 -2.11 -1.76 -11.25
CA THR A 43 -0.97 -1.27 -12.03
C THR A 43 -0.01 -2.40 -12.45
N CYS A 44 -0.18 -3.62 -11.92
CA CYS A 44 0.62 -4.78 -12.30
C CYS A 44 0.40 -5.14 -13.76
N THR A 45 1.46 -5.53 -14.45
CA THR A 45 1.41 -5.97 -15.84
C THR A 45 2.04 -7.36 -16.00
N PRO A 46 1.76 -8.09 -17.09
CA PRO A 46 2.45 -9.35 -17.39
C PRO A 46 3.98 -9.22 -17.48
N VAL A 47 4.49 -8.02 -17.77
CA VAL A 47 5.94 -7.74 -17.81
C VAL A 47 6.52 -7.79 -16.40
N ASP A 48 5.80 -7.22 -15.41
CA ASP A 48 6.21 -7.27 -14.00
C ASP A 48 6.23 -8.70 -13.47
N GLU A 49 5.18 -9.48 -13.77
CA GLU A 49 5.11 -10.88 -13.36
C GLU A 49 6.24 -11.73 -13.95
N ASN A 50 6.53 -11.56 -15.24
CA ASN A 50 7.59 -12.31 -15.91
C ASN A 50 8.97 -11.93 -15.34
N ALA A 51 9.22 -10.64 -15.09
CA ALA A 51 10.44 -10.17 -14.44
C ALA A 51 10.58 -10.79 -13.04
N ALA A 52 9.52 -10.75 -12.23
CA ALA A 52 9.54 -11.32 -10.88
C ALA A 52 9.81 -12.83 -10.88
N LYS A 53 9.14 -13.61 -11.75
CA LYS A 53 9.35 -15.06 -11.86
C LYS A 53 10.80 -15.40 -12.24
N ARG A 54 11.42 -14.61 -13.11
CA ARG A 54 12.83 -14.76 -13.46
C ARG A 54 13.77 -14.39 -12.31
N LEU A 55 13.53 -13.25 -11.67
CA LEU A 55 14.33 -12.78 -10.54
C LEU A 55 14.27 -13.76 -9.35
N ALA A 56 13.11 -14.35 -9.08
CA ALA A 56 12.95 -15.38 -8.05
C ALA A 56 13.84 -16.61 -8.32
N LYS A 57 13.92 -17.05 -9.59
CA LYS A 57 14.83 -18.15 -9.98
C LYS A 57 16.29 -17.79 -9.77
N ILE A 58 16.71 -16.56 -10.10
CA ILE A 58 18.08 -16.10 -9.91
C ILE A 58 18.41 -15.98 -8.43
N ALA A 59 17.49 -15.45 -7.62
CA ALA A 59 17.64 -15.28 -6.18
C ALA A 59 17.53 -16.60 -5.41
N GLY A 60 16.93 -17.66 -6.02
CA GLY A 60 16.75 -18.96 -5.39
C GLY A 60 15.65 -18.95 -4.31
N VAL A 61 14.58 -18.15 -4.50
CA VAL A 61 13.47 -18.01 -3.55
C VAL A 61 12.14 -18.39 -4.19
N ASP A 62 11.19 -18.84 -3.35
CA ASP A 62 9.79 -18.96 -3.71
C ASP A 62 9.08 -17.62 -3.58
N ILE A 63 8.28 -17.24 -4.58
CA ILE A 63 7.63 -15.91 -4.62
C ILE A 63 6.60 -15.76 -3.51
N GLU A 64 5.79 -16.80 -3.24
CA GLU A 64 4.71 -16.74 -2.29
C GLU A 64 5.26 -16.65 -0.86
N GLU A 65 6.22 -17.50 -0.51
CA GLU A 65 6.91 -17.49 0.78
C GLU A 65 7.63 -16.15 0.99
N PHE A 66 8.44 -15.71 0.03
CA PHE A 66 9.20 -14.47 0.11
C PHE A 66 8.29 -13.23 0.23
N SER A 67 7.19 -13.17 -0.53
CA SER A 67 6.25 -12.05 -0.44
C SER A 67 5.54 -12.01 0.92
N THR A 68 5.15 -13.17 1.44
CA THR A 68 4.51 -13.27 2.76
C THR A 68 5.44 -12.76 3.87
N GLU A 69 6.68 -13.26 3.91
CA GLU A 69 7.67 -12.81 4.90
C GLU A 69 7.96 -11.30 4.79
N MET A 70 8.09 -10.79 3.56
CA MET A 70 8.36 -9.37 3.31
C MET A 70 7.21 -8.48 3.82
N PHE A 71 5.96 -8.82 3.50
CA PHE A 71 4.81 -8.05 3.96
C PHE A 71 4.63 -8.15 5.46
N GLU A 72 4.72 -9.34 6.06
CA GLU A 72 4.65 -9.52 7.51
C GLU A 72 5.73 -8.72 8.26
N ALA A 73 6.94 -8.65 7.71
CA ALA A 73 8.00 -7.83 8.28
C ALA A 73 7.67 -6.32 8.22
N GLY A 74 7.04 -5.87 7.13
CA GLY A 74 6.60 -4.48 6.95
C GLY A 74 5.42 -4.08 7.86
N GLU A 75 4.55 -5.04 8.18
CA GLU A 75 3.35 -4.85 8.99
C GLU A 75 3.63 -4.70 10.50
N LYS A 76 4.84 -5.00 10.97
CA LYS A 76 5.18 -4.94 12.39
C LYS A 76 5.01 -3.52 12.92
N LEU A 77 4.14 -3.38 13.91
CA LEU A 77 3.84 -2.12 14.59
C LEU A 77 4.69 -1.94 15.86
N ASP A 78 5.39 -3.01 16.30
CA ASP A 78 6.14 -3.03 17.55
C ASP A 78 7.19 -1.91 17.58
N GLY A 79 7.07 -1.05 18.61
CA GLY A 79 7.97 0.08 18.81
C GLY A 79 7.74 1.28 17.90
N LYS A 80 6.76 1.23 16.99
CA LYS A 80 6.41 2.38 16.14
C LYS A 80 5.33 3.24 16.79
N THR A 81 5.50 4.55 16.67
CA THR A 81 4.47 5.52 17.04
C THR A 81 3.37 5.59 15.97
N PRO A 82 2.16 6.06 16.32
CA PRO A 82 1.10 6.30 15.33
C PRO A 82 1.55 7.20 14.18
N GLU A 83 2.36 8.22 14.48
CA GLU A 83 2.91 9.15 13.49
C GLU A 83 3.84 8.46 12.50
N GLU A 84 4.75 7.63 12.97
CA GLU A 84 5.65 6.87 12.10
C GLU A 84 4.90 5.93 11.16
N VAL A 85 3.87 5.23 11.67
CA VAL A 85 3.04 4.34 10.85
C VAL A 85 2.23 5.13 9.83
N PHE A 86 1.63 6.26 10.24
CA PHE A 86 0.83 7.11 9.36
C PHE A 86 1.66 7.71 8.23
N LEU A 87 2.89 8.17 8.52
CA LEU A 87 3.75 8.85 7.55
C LEU A 87 4.50 7.90 6.61
N GLN A 88 4.44 6.58 6.80
CA GLN A 88 5.14 5.62 5.93
C GLN A 88 4.76 5.78 4.45
N ASP A 89 3.49 5.98 4.17
CA ASP A 89 2.99 6.24 2.81
C ASP A 89 1.85 7.28 2.83
N PHE A 90 2.19 8.49 3.24
CA PHE A 90 1.28 9.64 3.27
C PHE A 90 1.54 10.59 2.12
N LYS A 91 0.49 11.07 1.48
CA LYS A 91 0.55 12.10 0.44
C LYS A 91 -0.55 13.12 0.59
N VAL A 92 -0.25 14.36 0.23
CA VAL A 92 -1.20 15.48 0.18
C VAL A 92 -1.64 15.72 -1.25
N PHE A 93 -2.91 15.98 -1.43
CA PHE A 93 -3.56 16.28 -2.69
C PHE A 93 -4.37 17.57 -2.59
N MET A 94 -4.72 18.13 -3.75
CA MET A 94 -5.60 19.30 -3.88
C MET A 94 -6.79 18.96 -4.75
N CYS A 95 -7.98 19.38 -4.33
CA CYS A 95 -9.19 19.37 -5.12
C CYS A 95 -9.82 20.77 -5.06
N GLY A 96 -9.64 21.58 -6.11
CA GLY A 96 -9.92 23.02 -6.01
C GLY A 96 -9.07 23.65 -4.91
N ASP A 97 -9.73 24.33 -3.97
CA ASP A 97 -9.08 24.97 -2.83
C ASP A 97 -8.96 24.04 -1.61
N ILE A 98 -9.53 22.82 -1.67
CA ILE A 98 -9.50 21.86 -0.57
C ILE A 98 -8.22 21.05 -0.61
N ARG A 99 -7.48 21.10 0.50
CA ARG A 99 -6.26 20.33 0.71
C ARG A 99 -6.59 19.11 1.56
N PHE A 100 -6.30 17.90 1.05
CA PHE A 100 -6.56 16.66 1.77
C PHE A 100 -5.38 15.69 1.74
N GLY A 101 -5.32 14.84 2.74
CA GLY A 101 -4.27 13.84 2.90
C GLY A 101 -4.78 12.42 2.71
N VAL A 102 -3.98 11.59 2.04
CA VAL A 102 -4.24 10.16 1.92
C VAL A 102 -3.02 9.38 2.38
N ALA A 103 -3.21 8.57 3.41
CA ALA A 103 -2.23 7.60 3.87
C ALA A 103 -2.67 6.18 3.50
N GLN A 104 -1.73 5.26 3.35
CA GLN A 104 -2.02 3.85 3.05
C GLN A 104 -1.06 2.92 3.79
N GLY A 105 -1.61 1.81 4.32
CA GLY A 105 -0.87 0.66 4.81
C GLY A 105 -1.44 -0.63 4.21
N SER A 106 -0.59 -1.60 3.91
CA SER A 106 -0.98 -2.90 3.33
C SER A 106 -0.73 -4.00 4.34
N TYR A 107 -1.70 -4.89 4.52
CA TYR A 107 -1.70 -5.92 5.55
C TYR A 107 -2.06 -7.29 4.96
N MET A 108 -1.28 -8.33 5.30
CA MET A 108 -1.54 -9.72 4.92
C MET A 108 -2.48 -10.42 5.89
N THR A 109 -2.63 -9.90 7.11
CA THR A 109 -3.52 -10.47 8.11
C THR A 109 -4.53 -9.48 8.64
N ARG A 110 -5.77 -9.93 8.84
CA ARG A 110 -6.83 -9.12 9.45
C ARG A 110 -6.46 -8.65 10.86
N LYS A 111 -5.71 -9.46 11.61
CA LYS A 111 -5.24 -9.12 12.95
C LYS A 111 -4.34 -7.87 12.92
N ASN A 112 -3.37 -7.83 12.01
CA ASN A 112 -2.45 -6.70 11.89
C ASN A 112 -3.17 -5.45 11.37
N LEU A 113 -4.11 -5.62 10.42
CA LEU A 113 -4.96 -4.53 9.96
C LEU A 113 -5.76 -3.91 11.11
N GLN A 114 -6.42 -4.73 11.93
CA GLN A 114 -7.19 -4.26 13.08
C GLN A 114 -6.30 -3.59 14.13
N ALA A 115 -5.10 -4.09 14.37
CA ALA A 115 -4.13 -3.47 15.27
C ALA A 115 -3.71 -2.08 14.75
N ALA A 116 -3.46 -1.96 13.45
CA ALA A 116 -3.16 -0.67 12.82
C ALA A 116 -4.34 0.30 12.88
N GLN A 117 -5.56 -0.18 12.64
CA GLN A 117 -6.77 0.62 12.79
C GLN A 117 -6.91 1.17 14.21
N ALA A 118 -6.79 0.31 15.22
CA ALA A 118 -6.88 0.71 16.62
C ALA A 118 -5.79 1.72 17.04
N LEU A 119 -4.59 1.61 16.46
CA LEU A 119 -3.48 2.52 16.70
C LEU A 119 -3.71 3.89 16.02
N LEU A 120 -4.20 3.90 14.78
CA LEU A 120 -4.26 5.09 13.94
C LEU A 120 -5.54 5.89 14.10
N GLN A 121 -6.67 5.24 14.37
CA GLN A 121 -7.96 5.92 14.44
C GLN A 121 -7.99 7.09 15.47
N PRO A 122 -7.46 6.95 16.69
CA PRO A 122 -7.39 8.08 17.63
C PRO A 122 -6.37 9.16 17.24
N TYR A 123 -5.42 8.84 16.39
CA TYR A 123 -4.37 9.77 15.96
C TYR A 123 -4.76 10.65 14.76
N LEU A 124 -5.78 10.29 13.99
CA LEU A 124 -6.10 10.96 12.72
C LEU A 124 -6.36 12.47 12.88
N GLU A 125 -7.04 12.89 13.95
CA GLU A 125 -7.34 14.31 14.16
C GLU A 125 -6.07 15.13 14.47
N GLU A 126 -5.14 14.56 15.22
CA GLU A 126 -3.82 15.16 15.45
C GLU A 126 -3.03 15.23 14.14
N ALA A 127 -3.04 14.14 13.36
CA ALA A 127 -2.39 14.08 12.05
C ALA A 127 -2.95 15.16 11.11
N ARG A 128 -4.28 15.35 11.05
CA ARG A 128 -4.94 16.35 10.24
C ARG A 128 -4.43 17.76 10.55
N ASN A 129 -4.33 18.08 11.83
CA ASN A 129 -3.85 19.37 12.29
C ASN A 129 -2.34 19.55 11.99
N LYS A 130 -1.50 18.54 12.26
CA LYS A 130 -0.07 18.57 11.97
C LYS A 130 0.23 18.73 10.48
N GLN A 131 -0.52 18.05 9.61
CA GLN A 131 -0.33 18.11 8.15
C GLN A 131 -1.00 19.33 7.51
N ASN A 132 -1.74 20.10 8.28
CA ASN A 132 -2.49 21.28 7.83
C ASN A 132 -3.34 20.95 6.58
N VAL A 133 -4.21 19.97 6.72
CA VAL A 133 -5.16 19.50 5.69
C VAL A 133 -6.58 19.57 6.25
N GLU A 134 -7.58 19.66 5.36
CA GLU A 134 -8.99 19.73 5.75
C GLU A 134 -9.56 18.35 6.04
N ASP A 135 -9.16 17.36 5.25
CA ASP A 135 -9.60 15.98 5.38
C ASP A 135 -8.40 15.01 5.34
N ILE A 136 -8.52 13.90 6.05
CA ILE A 136 -7.59 12.76 5.99
C ILE A 136 -8.37 11.48 5.74
N TYR A 137 -7.80 10.66 4.86
CA TYR A 137 -8.22 9.30 4.57
C TYR A 137 -7.03 8.36 4.84
N MET A 138 -7.20 7.38 5.73
CA MET A 138 -6.22 6.32 5.96
C MET A 138 -6.78 5.01 5.42
N LEU A 139 -6.17 4.50 4.37
CA LEU A 139 -6.51 3.23 3.74
C LEU A 139 -5.71 2.11 4.42
N LEU A 140 -6.41 1.13 4.97
CA LEU A 140 -5.85 -0.08 5.55
C LEU A 140 -6.22 -1.24 4.61
N THR A 141 -5.31 -1.58 3.70
CA THR A 141 -5.57 -2.56 2.64
C THR A 141 -5.40 -3.98 3.17
N ASP A 142 -6.47 -4.78 3.12
CA ASP A 142 -6.45 -6.23 3.31
C ASP A 142 -6.04 -6.87 1.97
N VAL A 143 -4.75 -7.15 1.82
CA VAL A 143 -4.19 -7.62 0.54
C VAL A 143 -4.82 -8.94 0.07
N PRO A 144 -4.98 -9.98 0.94
CA PRO A 144 -5.62 -11.23 0.54
C PRO A 144 -7.08 -11.09 0.10
N LYS A 145 -7.83 -10.11 0.67
CA LYS A 145 -9.24 -9.89 0.33
C LYS A 145 -9.45 -8.90 -0.80
N GLU A 146 -8.38 -8.23 -1.24
CA GLU A 146 -8.44 -7.18 -2.25
C GLU A 146 -9.46 -6.08 -1.90
N GLU A 147 -9.47 -5.67 -0.63
CA GLU A 147 -10.32 -4.60 -0.12
C GLU A 147 -9.54 -3.64 0.77
N SER A 148 -10.01 -2.41 0.94
CA SER A 148 -9.47 -1.48 1.93
C SER A 148 -10.52 -1.10 2.98
N VAL A 149 -10.12 -1.15 4.24
CA VAL A 149 -10.83 -0.48 5.33
C VAL A 149 -10.31 0.94 5.40
N VAL A 150 -11.22 1.92 5.31
CA VAL A 150 -10.86 3.34 5.38
C VAL A 150 -11.35 3.93 6.69
N ILE A 151 -10.46 4.59 7.40
CA ILE A 151 -10.79 5.47 8.51
C ILE A 151 -10.47 6.90 8.10
N CYS A 152 -11.30 7.84 8.48
CA CYS A 152 -11.15 9.23 8.04
C CYS A 152 -11.48 10.22 9.14
N THR A 153 -11.02 11.45 8.98
CA THR A 153 -11.42 12.62 9.77
C THR A 153 -11.38 13.87 8.90
N GLY A 154 -12.20 14.84 9.25
CA GLY A 154 -12.27 16.13 8.57
C GLY A 154 -13.68 16.54 8.23
N ARG A 155 -13.78 17.67 7.55
CA ARG A 155 -15.08 18.34 7.31
C ARG A 155 -15.94 17.60 6.31
N TYR A 156 -15.34 17.07 5.25
CA TYR A 156 -16.04 16.45 4.13
C TYR A 156 -15.77 14.95 4.01
N ALA A 157 -14.84 14.42 4.82
CA ALA A 157 -14.28 13.08 4.64
C ALA A 157 -15.34 11.97 4.64
N ALA A 158 -16.31 12.01 5.57
CA ALA A 158 -17.37 11.02 5.67
C ALA A 158 -18.35 11.12 4.49
N GLU A 159 -18.73 12.34 4.09
CA GLU A 159 -19.63 12.60 2.96
C GLU A 159 -19.03 12.11 1.65
N VAL A 160 -17.73 12.42 1.41
CA VAL A 160 -16.99 11.97 0.22
C VAL A 160 -16.96 10.45 0.13
N LEU A 161 -16.75 9.73 1.23
CA LEU A 161 -16.76 8.27 1.22
C LEU A 161 -18.16 7.71 0.99
N SER A 162 -19.17 8.26 1.67
CA SER A 162 -20.55 7.77 1.55
C SER A 162 -21.12 8.02 0.15
N ASP A 163 -20.96 9.22 -0.38
CA ASP A 163 -21.54 9.61 -1.66
C ASP A 163 -20.68 9.15 -2.84
N GLY A 164 -19.35 9.25 -2.71
CA GLY A 164 -18.44 8.87 -3.80
C GLY A 164 -18.37 7.38 -4.06
N PHE A 165 -18.59 6.55 -3.05
CA PHE A 165 -18.57 5.09 -3.16
C PHE A 165 -19.95 4.42 -2.90
N GLU A 166 -21.00 5.21 -2.62
CA GLU A 166 -22.37 4.73 -2.36
C GLU A 166 -22.41 3.70 -1.21
N ILE A 167 -21.63 3.91 -0.16
CA ILE A 167 -21.50 3.01 0.99
C ILE A 167 -21.85 3.70 2.31
N GLN A 168 -22.08 2.91 3.34
CA GLN A 168 -22.34 3.39 4.70
C GLN A 168 -21.21 2.96 5.64
N PRO A 169 -20.91 3.76 6.67
CA PRO A 169 -19.90 3.41 7.66
C PRO A 169 -20.34 2.20 8.50
N ALA A 170 -19.38 1.41 8.92
CA ALA A 170 -19.57 0.38 9.93
C ALA A 170 -19.81 0.99 11.32
N ALA A 171 -20.17 0.15 12.31
CA ALA A 171 -20.46 0.63 13.67
C ALA A 171 -19.27 1.32 14.38
N ASP A 172 -18.05 1.02 13.96
CA ASP A 172 -16.79 1.62 14.44
C ASP A 172 -16.40 2.90 13.68
N GLY A 173 -17.25 3.35 12.75
CA GLY A 173 -17.01 4.54 11.94
C GLY A 173 -16.06 4.34 10.77
N SER A 174 -15.67 3.11 10.45
CA SER A 174 -14.86 2.78 9.27
C SER A 174 -15.72 2.49 8.04
N TRP A 175 -15.12 2.60 6.85
CA TRP A 175 -15.74 2.23 5.56
C TRP A 175 -14.97 1.06 4.96
N THR A 176 -15.67 0.14 4.31
CA THR A 176 -15.02 -0.94 3.52
C THR A 176 -15.21 -0.67 2.04
N LEU A 177 -14.10 -0.63 1.31
CA LEU A 177 -14.04 -0.40 -0.13
C LEU A 177 -13.57 -1.67 -0.85
N PRO A 178 -14.50 -2.53 -1.32
CA PRO A 178 -14.14 -3.72 -2.10
C PRO A 178 -13.45 -3.35 -3.41
N GLY A 179 -12.40 -4.08 -3.78
CA GLY A 179 -11.65 -3.86 -5.02
C GLY A 179 -10.73 -2.62 -5.01
N VAL A 180 -10.72 -1.84 -3.93
CA VAL A 180 -9.80 -0.72 -3.76
C VAL A 180 -8.59 -1.21 -2.98
N VAL A 181 -7.48 -1.46 -3.67
CA VAL A 181 -6.24 -1.99 -3.08
C VAL A 181 -5.08 -0.99 -3.14
N SER A 182 -5.28 0.14 -3.79
CA SER A 182 -4.25 1.17 -3.92
C SER A 182 -4.87 2.53 -4.22
N ARG A 183 -4.30 3.58 -3.64
CA ARG A 183 -4.61 4.99 -4.00
C ARG A 183 -4.07 5.41 -5.38
N LYS A 184 -3.29 4.55 -6.05
CA LYS A 184 -2.70 4.86 -7.37
C LYS A 184 -3.73 4.81 -8.51
N LYS A 185 -4.96 4.35 -8.24
CA LYS A 185 -5.99 4.24 -9.27
C LYS A 185 -7.36 4.54 -8.69
#